data_74a6ef72037087df07d950da3ba79eac
#
_entry.id   74a6ef72037087df07d950da3ba79eac
#
_cell.length_a   1.000
_cell.length_b   1.000
_cell.length_c   1.000
_cell.angle_alpha   90.00
_cell.angle_beta   90.00
_cell.angle_gamma   90.00
#
_symmetry.space_group_name_H-M   'P 1'
#
loop_
_entity.id
_entity.type
_entity.pdbx_description
1 polymer ?
#
loop_
_entity_poly.entity_id
_entity_poly.type
_entity_poly.pdbx_seq_one_letter_code
_entity_poly.pdbx_strand_id
1 'polypeptide(L)'
;MARIAGIDLPKDKRIEIGLTYIYGIGRKSAQEILAQTGVNHDTRVKDLTDADEAKLREAIDHSYIVEGDLRRQTALDIKRLSEIGCYRGTRHRRGLPVRGQRSKTNARTRKGPKKTIANKKK
;
A
#
# COMPACT_ATOMS: atom_id res chain seq x y z
N MET A 1 21.72 -0.04 8.15
CA MET A 1 20.27 0.17 8.03
C MET A 1 19.72 -0.79 7.00
N ALA A 2 18.71 -1.54 7.36
CA ALA A 2 18.11 -2.52 6.43
C ALA A 2 17.31 -1.83 5.34
N ARG A 3 17.54 -2.22 4.10
CA ARG A 3 16.84 -1.66 2.96
C ARG A 3 16.29 -2.78 2.09
N ILE A 4 14.97 -2.85 1.96
CA ILE A 4 14.27 -3.88 1.23
C ILE A 4 13.29 -3.23 0.27
N ALA A 5 13.25 -3.69 -0.97
CA ALA A 5 12.39 -3.14 -2.03
C ALA A 5 12.58 -1.64 -2.22
N GLY A 6 13.79 -1.13 -1.99
CA GLY A 6 14.11 0.28 -2.11
C GLY A 6 13.68 1.15 -0.94
N ILE A 7 13.16 0.54 0.12
CA ILE A 7 12.68 1.26 1.30
C ILE A 7 13.60 1.01 2.48
N ASP A 8 14.00 2.09 3.16
CA ASP A 8 14.76 2.00 4.40
C ASP A 8 13.82 1.66 5.54
N LEU A 9 14.07 0.55 6.21
CA LEU A 9 13.22 0.11 7.31
C LEU A 9 13.63 0.82 8.59
N PRO A 10 12.66 1.14 9.49
CA PRO A 10 12.99 1.79 10.75
C PRO A 10 13.78 0.86 11.68
N LYS A 11 14.88 1.34 12.23
CA LYS A 11 15.80 0.54 13.04
C LYS A 11 15.20 0.03 14.34
N ASP A 12 14.36 0.83 14.96
CA ASP A 12 13.87 0.56 16.31
C ASP A 12 12.61 -0.28 16.35
N LYS A 13 12.05 -0.63 15.19
CA LYS A 13 10.84 -1.42 15.11
C LYS A 13 11.16 -2.90 14.95
N ARG A 14 10.27 -3.75 15.44
CA ARG A 14 10.36 -5.19 15.17
C ARG A 14 10.26 -5.42 13.67
N ILE A 15 10.88 -6.49 13.20
CA ILE A 15 10.86 -6.76 11.75
C ILE A 15 9.43 -6.94 11.21
N GLU A 16 8.55 -7.53 12.01
CA GLU A 16 7.14 -7.67 11.64
C GLU A 16 6.50 -6.32 11.31
N ILE A 17 6.76 -5.33 12.13
CA ILE A 17 6.23 -3.98 11.94
C ILE A 17 7.02 -3.24 10.86
N GLY A 18 8.34 -3.42 10.84
CA GLY A 18 9.18 -2.77 9.84
C GLY A 18 8.80 -3.13 8.41
N LEU A 19 8.46 -4.39 8.16
CA LEU A 19 8.06 -4.82 6.82
C LEU A 19 6.77 -4.14 6.35
N THR A 20 5.90 -3.71 7.26
CA THR A 20 4.66 -3.03 6.88
C THR A 20 4.90 -1.63 6.31
N TYR A 21 6.10 -1.10 6.42
CA TYR A 21 6.47 0.18 5.80
C TYR A 21 6.63 0.07 4.29
N ILE A 22 6.71 -1.16 3.77
CA ILE A 22 6.76 -1.40 2.33
C ILE A 22 5.33 -1.38 1.77
N TYR A 23 5.10 -0.57 0.74
CA TYR A 23 3.79 -0.50 0.11
C TYR A 23 3.40 -1.86 -0.49
N GLY A 24 2.30 -2.39 -0.06
CA GLY A 24 1.81 -3.71 -0.49
C GLY A 24 2.01 -4.82 0.54
N ILE A 25 2.74 -4.56 1.62
CA ILE A 25 2.91 -5.52 2.70
C ILE A 25 2.22 -4.99 3.94
N GLY A 26 1.19 -5.70 4.37
CA GLY A 26 0.52 -5.44 5.62
C GLY A 26 1.03 -6.39 6.71
N ARG A 27 0.42 -6.31 7.88
CA ARG A 27 0.84 -7.10 9.03
C ARG A 27 0.75 -8.61 8.76
N LYS A 28 -0.32 -9.05 8.11
CA LYS A 28 -0.52 -10.47 7.79
C LYS A 28 0.52 -10.98 6.81
N SER A 29 0.78 -10.21 5.75
CA SER A 29 1.80 -10.55 4.77
C SER A 29 3.18 -10.59 5.39
N ALA A 30 3.48 -9.66 6.31
CA ALA A 30 4.74 -9.66 7.04
C ALA A 30 4.89 -10.94 7.86
N GLN A 31 3.85 -11.38 8.55
CA GLN A 31 3.88 -12.60 9.31
C GLN A 31 4.14 -13.83 8.42
N GLU A 32 3.51 -13.88 7.27
CA GLU A 32 3.71 -14.97 6.30
C GLU A 32 5.14 -15.01 5.77
N ILE A 33 5.70 -13.85 5.45
CA ILE A 33 7.08 -13.75 4.98
C ILE A 33 8.05 -14.25 6.06
N LEU A 34 7.86 -13.83 7.29
CA LEU A 34 8.73 -14.24 8.38
C LEU A 34 8.62 -15.74 8.67
N ALA A 35 7.43 -16.32 8.56
CA ALA A 35 7.23 -17.74 8.71
C ALA A 35 7.96 -18.53 7.63
N GLN A 36 7.92 -18.07 6.38
CA GLN A 36 8.60 -18.73 5.26
C GLN A 36 10.12 -18.67 5.39
N THR A 37 10.64 -17.55 5.86
CA THR A 37 12.10 -17.35 5.95
C THR A 37 12.69 -17.83 7.26
N GLY A 38 11.84 -18.13 8.26
CA GLY A 38 12.30 -18.58 9.57
C GLY A 38 12.90 -17.49 10.44
N VAL A 39 12.72 -16.23 10.08
CA VAL A 39 13.21 -15.10 10.87
C VAL A 39 12.25 -14.86 12.04
N ASN A 40 12.79 -14.64 13.23
CA ASN A 40 11.98 -14.32 14.41
C ASN A 40 11.32 -12.96 14.22
N HIS A 41 9.99 -12.92 14.33
CA HIS A 41 9.22 -11.71 14.13
C HIS A 41 9.46 -10.62 15.19
N ASP A 42 10.00 -10.98 16.34
CA ASP A 42 10.32 -10.02 17.40
C ASP A 42 11.71 -9.40 17.28
N THR A 43 12.50 -9.84 16.31
CA THR A 43 13.83 -9.27 16.07
C THR A 43 13.70 -7.82 15.60
N ARG A 44 14.47 -6.92 16.22
CA ARG A 44 14.50 -5.53 15.77
C ARG A 44 15.20 -5.43 14.42
N VAL A 45 14.80 -4.49 13.61
CA VAL A 45 15.40 -4.30 12.28
C VAL A 45 16.92 -4.12 12.38
N LYS A 46 17.39 -3.36 13.37
CA LYS A 46 18.82 -3.12 13.58
C LYS A 46 19.61 -4.38 13.93
N ASP A 47 18.94 -5.40 14.44
CA ASP A 47 19.58 -6.67 14.87
C ASP A 47 19.57 -7.73 13.79
N LEU A 48 19.05 -7.43 12.60
CA LEU A 48 19.02 -8.39 11.50
C LEU A 48 20.43 -8.63 10.94
N THR A 49 20.71 -9.89 10.63
CA THR A 49 21.96 -10.24 9.93
C THR A 49 21.78 -10.02 8.43
N ASP A 50 22.90 -9.93 7.70
CA ASP A 50 22.87 -9.82 6.24
C ASP A 50 22.19 -11.03 5.59
N ALA A 51 22.37 -12.21 6.17
CA ALA A 51 21.72 -13.42 5.68
C ALA A 51 20.20 -13.33 5.82
N ASP A 52 19.72 -12.81 6.96
CA ASP A 52 18.29 -12.62 7.19
C ASP A 52 17.70 -11.61 6.20
N GLU A 53 18.40 -10.49 5.96
CA GLU A 53 17.97 -9.52 4.97
C GLU A 53 17.86 -10.11 3.56
N ALA A 54 18.86 -10.92 3.18
CA ALA A 54 18.86 -11.58 1.87
C ALA A 54 17.67 -12.52 1.71
N LYS A 55 17.36 -13.29 2.75
CA LYS A 55 16.20 -14.19 2.74
C LYS A 55 14.89 -13.42 2.60
N LEU A 56 14.76 -12.31 3.32
CA LEU A 56 13.57 -11.48 3.25
C LEU A 56 13.39 -10.86 1.87
N ARG A 57 14.48 -10.35 1.27
CA ARG A 57 14.43 -9.79 -0.07
C ARG A 57 13.99 -10.83 -1.10
N GLU A 58 14.57 -12.01 -1.02
CA GLU A 58 14.25 -13.08 -1.95
C GLU A 58 12.79 -13.50 -1.83
N ALA A 59 12.28 -13.67 -0.62
CA ALA A 59 10.88 -14.03 -0.40
C ALA A 59 9.93 -12.98 -0.95
N ILE A 60 10.24 -11.71 -0.74
CA ILE A 60 9.40 -10.61 -1.23
C ILE A 60 9.44 -10.55 -2.76
N ASP A 61 10.61 -10.66 -3.36
CA ASP A 61 10.76 -10.59 -4.81
C ASP A 61 10.03 -11.74 -5.52
N HIS A 62 10.01 -12.92 -4.91
CA HIS A 62 9.36 -14.10 -5.51
C HIS A 62 7.85 -14.10 -5.38
N SER A 63 7.32 -13.70 -4.24
CA SER A 63 5.94 -13.98 -3.89
C SER A 63 5.03 -12.75 -3.83
N TYR A 64 5.60 -11.55 -3.85
CA TYR A 64 4.82 -10.34 -3.61
C TYR A 64 5.12 -9.28 -4.65
N ILE A 65 4.06 -8.56 -5.00
CA ILE A 65 4.17 -7.36 -5.84
C ILE A 65 4.09 -6.16 -4.90
N VAL A 66 5.15 -5.35 -4.86
CA VAL A 66 5.25 -4.26 -3.88
C VAL A 66 5.72 -2.97 -4.53
N GLU A 67 5.57 -1.88 -3.82
CA GLU A 67 6.06 -0.55 -4.16
C GLU A 67 5.68 -0.11 -5.58
N GLY A 68 6.64 0.30 -6.38
CA GLY A 68 6.37 0.84 -7.71
C GLY A 68 5.60 -0.10 -8.62
N ASP A 69 5.91 -1.40 -8.57
CA ASP A 69 5.21 -2.40 -9.38
C ASP A 69 3.75 -2.52 -8.97
N LEU A 70 3.48 -2.51 -7.66
CA LEU A 70 2.10 -2.57 -7.18
C LEU A 70 1.34 -1.29 -7.54
N ARG A 71 1.97 -0.14 -7.38
CA ARG A 71 1.33 1.13 -7.75
C ARG A 71 0.99 1.17 -9.22
N ARG A 72 1.89 0.70 -10.06
CA ARG A 72 1.66 0.63 -11.50
C ARG A 72 0.52 -0.32 -11.83
N GLN A 73 0.47 -1.49 -11.20
CA GLN A 73 -0.61 -2.45 -11.40
C GLN A 73 -1.96 -1.88 -10.99
N THR A 74 -2.03 -1.21 -9.83
CA THR A 74 -3.26 -0.58 -9.36
C THR A 74 -3.73 0.50 -10.34
N ALA A 75 -2.81 1.32 -10.84
CA ALA A 75 -3.14 2.36 -11.81
C ALA A 75 -3.67 1.76 -13.10
N LEU A 76 -3.07 0.67 -13.59
CA LEU A 76 -3.53 -0.03 -14.79
C LEU A 76 -4.91 -0.65 -14.58
N ASP A 77 -5.18 -1.20 -13.40
CA ASP A 77 -6.47 -1.77 -13.07
C ASP A 77 -7.57 -0.70 -13.08
N ILE A 78 -7.28 0.46 -12.50
CA ILE A 78 -8.22 1.59 -12.51
C ILE A 78 -8.46 2.09 -13.94
N LYS A 79 -7.39 2.19 -14.72
CA LYS A 79 -7.48 2.59 -16.12
C LYS A 79 -8.37 1.63 -16.91
N ARG A 80 -8.18 0.33 -16.70
CA ARG A 80 -9.01 -0.68 -17.35
C ARG A 80 -10.47 -0.53 -17.00
N LEU A 81 -10.78 -0.35 -15.71
CA LEU A 81 -12.16 -0.14 -15.26
C LEU A 81 -12.78 1.08 -15.93
N SER A 82 -12.01 2.16 -16.05
CA SER A 82 -12.48 3.39 -16.69
C SER A 82 -12.73 3.18 -18.19
N GLU A 83 -11.87 2.41 -18.86
CA GLU A 83 -11.98 2.16 -20.30
C GLU A 83 -13.17 1.28 -20.66
N ILE A 84 -13.46 0.26 -19.85
CA ILE A 84 -14.60 -0.61 -20.12
C ILE A 84 -15.93 0.04 -19.74
N GLY A 85 -15.91 1.19 -19.08
CA GLY A 85 -17.11 1.98 -18.79
C GLY A 85 -18.03 1.37 -17.73
N CYS A 86 -17.50 0.51 -16.85
CA CYS A 86 -18.30 -0.04 -15.75
C CYS A 86 -18.58 1.01 -14.68
N TYR A 87 -19.51 0.70 -13.77
CA TYR A 87 -19.86 1.64 -12.70
C TYR A 87 -18.66 2.03 -11.86
N ARG A 88 -17.83 1.06 -11.45
CA ARG A 88 -16.63 1.36 -10.65
C ARG A 88 -15.67 2.30 -11.39
N GLY A 89 -15.46 2.06 -12.68
CA GLY A 89 -14.60 2.93 -13.49
C GLY A 89 -15.13 4.35 -13.57
N THR A 90 -16.44 4.52 -13.71
CA THR A 90 -17.08 5.83 -13.73
C THR A 90 -16.86 6.56 -12.40
N ARG A 91 -16.97 5.84 -11.27
CA ARG A 91 -16.73 6.45 -9.96
C ARG A 91 -15.29 6.89 -9.81
N HIS A 92 -14.32 6.11 -10.28
CA HIS A 92 -12.90 6.52 -10.27
C HIS A 92 -12.68 7.76 -11.13
N ARG A 93 -13.26 7.78 -12.31
CA ARG A 93 -13.11 8.91 -13.23
C ARG A 93 -13.61 10.22 -12.64
N ARG A 94 -14.72 10.14 -11.89
CA ARG A 94 -15.33 11.31 -11.28
C ARG A 94 -14.76 11.66 -9.90
N GLY A 95 -13.83 10.84 -9.38
CA GLY A 95 -13.27 11.06 -8.06
C GLY A 95 -14.25 10.86 -6.92
N LEU A 96 -15.20 9.96 -7.08
CA LEU A 96 -16.23 9.67 -6.09
C LEU A 96 -15.98 8.33 -5.40
N PRO A 97 -16.55 8.10 -4.20
CA PRO A 97 -16.41 6.80 -3.53
C PRO A 97 -16.91 5.67 -4.41
N VAL A 98 -16.16 4.56 -4.41
CA VAL A 98 -16.37 3.44 -5.34
C VAL A 98 -17.19 2.31 -4.72
N ARG A 99 -17.18 2.20 -3.39
CA ARG A 99 -17.75 1.06 -2.68
C ARG A 99 -19.16 1.26 -2.14
N GLY A 100 -19.97 2.04 -2.84
CA GLY A 100 -21.37 2.24 -2.45
C GLY A 100 -21.56 3.16 -1.26
N GLN A 101 -20.58 3.96 -0.93
CA GLN A 101 -20.65 4.89 0.19
C GLN A 101 -21.44 6.12 -0.18
N ARG A 102 -21.99 6.78 0.84
CA ARG A 102 -22.69 8.03 0.63
C ARG A 102 -21.71 9.10 0.14
N SER A 103 -22.10 9.81 -0.90
CA SER A 103 -21.29 10.91 -1.43
C SER A 103 -21.82 12.29 -1.01
N LYS A 104 -23.02 12.33 -0.44
CA LYS A 104 -23.68 13.58 -0.05
C LYS A 104 -23.04 14.24 1.18
N THR A 105 -22.46 13.46 2.08
CA THR A 105 -21.98 13.99 3.36
C THR A 105 -20.46 13.88 3.49
N ASN A 106 -19.92 12.77 3.95
CA ASN A 106 -18.59 12.69 4.52
C ASN A 106 -17.52 12.07 3.60
N ALA A 107 -17.69 12.11 2.29
CA ALA A 107 -16.76 11.46 1.34
C ALA A 107 -15.53 12.34 1.04
N ARG A 108 -14.91 12.90 2.07
CA ARG A 108 -13.81 13.88 1.88
C ARG A 108 -12.51 13.24 1.37
N THR A 109 -12.24 12.00 1.72
CA THR A 109 -11.02 11.31 1.27
C THR A 109 -10.95 11.24 -0.25
N ARG A 110 -12.07 10.92 -0.90
CA ARG A 110 -12.11 10.84 -2.36
C ARG A 110 -12.35 12.19 -3.02
N LYS A 111 -13.23 13.00 -2.44
CA LYS A 111 -13.62 14.29 -3.02
C LYS A 111 -12.65 15.42 -2.69
N GLY A 112 -11.82 15.22 -1.66
CA GLY A 112 -10.89 16.23 -1.21
C GLY A 112 -11.52 17.24 -0.25
N PRO A 113 -10.78 18.28 0.11
CA PRO A 113 -11.30 19.31 1.02
C PRO A 113 -12.51 19.99 0.46
N LYS A 114 -13.31 20.56 1.34
CA LYS A 114 -14.48 21.33 0.93
C LYS A 114 -14.06 22.51 0.07
N LYS A 115 -14.80 22.74 -1.01
CA LYS A 115 -14.55 23.85 -1.89
C LYS A 115 -15.75 24.77 -1.89
N THR A 116 -15.50 26.05 -1.73
CA THR A 116 -16.54 27.07 -1.80
C THR A 116 -16.63 27.59 -3.22
N ILE A 117 -17.84 27.72 -3.74
CA ILE A 117 -18.05 28.34 -5.05
C ILE A 117 -17.89 29.84 -4.89
N ALA A 118 -16.86 30.41 -5.48
CA ALA A 118 -16.44 31.78 -5.24
C ALA A 118 -17.50 32.81 -5.61
N ASN A 119 -18.22 32.60 -6.68
CA ASN A 119 -19.19 33.57 -7.19
C ASN A 119 -20.63 33.21 -6.88
N LYS A 120 -20.85 32.29 -5.95
CA LYS A 120 -22.21 31.89 -5.62
C LYS A 120 -22.90 33.01 -4.86
N LYS A 121 -24.03 33.42 -5.37
CA LYS A 121 -24.87 34.44 -4.70
C LYS A 121 -26.15 33.83 -4.19
N LYS A 122 -26.69 34.42 -3.19
CA LYS A 122 -27.94 33.99 -2.58
C LYS A 122 -29.11 34.69 -3.14
#